data_cec7aab5277ba4c20affe0e9ecc1f03f
#
_entry.id   cec7aab5277ba4c20affe0e9ecc1f03f
#
_cell.length_a   1.000
_cell.length_b   1.000
_cell.length_c   1.000
_cell.angle_alpha   90.00
_cell.angle_beta   90.00
_cell.angle_gamma   90.00
#
_symmetry.space_group_name_H-M   'P 1'
#
loop_
_entity.id
_entity.type
_entity.pdbx_description
1 polymer ?
#
loop_
_entity_poly.entity_id
_entity_poly.type
_entity_poly.pdbx_seq_one_letter_code
_entity_poly.pdbx_strand_id
1 'polypeptide(L)'
;PLPKQKLKGDTLVKRYDLIKPTRCLLEEHGRYLRISQEDTETYAAYFTISDVVGELDFPSSEIFYYQQQQFTFPVDTSMNVEIITNKKALSTVRNKKKELKDLDNHAWESGDETSTSVAEALGSVNELETELGQSKEAMYKLSYVVRVTAPDEEELKRRCNAVRDFYDDMNVKLVRPVGDMIGLHHEFIPASKRYMNDYIQYVTSDFLASLGFGAAQMLGEKD
;
A
#
# COMPACT_ATOMS: atom_id res chain seq x y z
N PRO A 1 -31.44 -4.12 -7.59
CA PRO A 1 -31.60 -3.39 -6.34
C PRO A 1 -30.55 -3.88 -5.36
N LEU A 2 -29.69 -2.96 -4.91
CA LEU A 2 -28.64 -3.25 -3.93
C LEU A 2 -29.26 -3.59 -2.57
N PRO A 3 -28.68 -4.53 -1.80
CA PRO A 3 -29.21 -4.93 -0.51
C PRO A 3 -29.24 -3.75 0.47
N LYS A 4 -30.36 -3.64 1.19
CA LYS A 4 -30.51 -2.66 2.28
C LYS A 4 -29.69 -3.14 3.48
N GLN A 5 -28.83 -2.31 4.02
CA GLN A 5 -28.08 -2.60 5.22
C GLN A 5 -28.72 -1.89 6.41
N LYS A 6 -29.11 -2.66 7.44
CA LYS A 6 -29.69 -2.11 8.68
C LYS A 6 -28.55 -1.66 9.60
N LEU A 7 -28.49 -0.36 9.88
CA LEU A 7 -27.57 0.18 10.87
C LEU A 7 -28.19 0.12 12.27
N LYS A 8 -27.33 -0.01 13.31
CA LYS A 8 -27.74 0.04 14.72
C LYS A 8 -28.43 1.38 14.99
N GLY A 9 -29.74 1.34 15.25
CA GLY A 9 -30.54 2.55 15.46
C GLY A 9 -31.62 2.80 14.40
N ASP A 10 -32.05 1.76 13.64
CA ASP A 10 -33.13 1.78 12.65
C ASP A 10 -32.94 2.67 11.41
N THR A 11 -31.75 3.20 11.18
CA THR A 11 -31.47 3.94 9.95
C THR A 11 -31.07 2.97 8.82
N LEU A 12 -31.94 2.84 7.82
CA LEU A 12 -31.65 2.08 6.60
C LEU A 12 -30.87 2.97 5.64
N VAL A 13 -29.57 2.73 5.49
CA VAL A 13 -28.74 3.36 4.46
C VAL A 13 -28.77 2.47 3.22
N LYS A 14 -29.18 3.02 2.10
CA LYS A 14 -29.05 2.36 0.82
C LYS A 14 -27.57 2.42 0.40
N ARG A 15 -26.98 1.27 0.15
CA ARG A 15 -25.56 1.20 -0.27
C ARG A 15 -25.27 2.06 -1.51
N TYR A 16 -26.26 2.26 -2.35
CA TYR A 16 -26.14 3.10 -3.53
C TYR A 16 -25.98 4.59 -3.19
N ASP A 17 -26.45 5.05 -2.05
CA ASP A 17 -26.30 6.44 -1.61
C ASP A 17 -24.85 6.76 -1.22
N LEU A 18 -24.07 5.73 -0.82
CA LEU A 18 -22.63 5.84 -0.59
C LEU A 18 -21.82 5.86 -1.89
N ILE A 19 -22.35 5.26 -2.95
CA ILE A 19 -21.70 5.17 -4.27
C ILE A 19 -22.06 6.38 -5.15
N LYS A 20 -23.17 7.04 -4.86
CA LYS A 20 -23.66 8.18 -5.65
C LYS A 20 -22.62 9.29 -5.86
N PRO A 21 -21.81 9.69 -4.85
CA PRO A 21 -20.75 10.68 -5.04
C PRO A 21 -19.59 10.18 -5.91
N THR A 22 -19.48 8.87 -6.13
CA THR A 22 -18.40 8.25 -6.90
C THR A 22 -18.82 7.83 -8.31
N ARG A 23 -19.99 8.34 -8.78
CA ARG A 23 -20.42 8.08 -10.17
C ARG A 23 -19.49 8.78 -11.12
N CYS A 24 -18.66 8.00 -11.77
CA CYS A 24 -17.77 8.45 -12.83
C CYS A 24 -17.62 7.33 -13.85
N LEU A 25 -17.25 7.70 -15.06
CA LEU A 25 -16.79 6.74 -16.06
C LEU A 25 -15.28 6.56 -15.85
N LEU A 26 -14.85 5.31 -15.71
CA LEU A 26 -13.46 4.94 -15.55
C LEU A 26 -12.99 4.25 -16.83
N GLU A 27 -11.98 4.82 -17.47
CA GLU A 27 -11.29 4.22 -18.61
C GLU A 27 -9.85 3.91 -18.25
N GLU A 28 -9.47 2.64 -18.31
CA GLU A 28 -8.14 2.19 -17.98
C GLU A 28 -7.20 2.24 -19.20
N HIS A 29 -6.08 2.95 -19.06
CA HIS A 29 -5.06 3.16 -20.08
C HIS A 29 -3.71 2.57 -19.63
N GLY A 30 -3.69 1.28 -19.31
CA GLY A 30 -2.49 0.57 -18.90
C GLY A 30 -1.94 1.04 -17.56
N ARG A 31 -1.38 2.23 -17.46
CA ARG A 31 -0.75 2.76 -16.25
C ARG A 31 -1.46 3.94 -15.61
N TYR A 32 -2.61 4.34 -16.10
CA TYR A 32 -3.44 5.40 -15.52
C TYR A 32 -4.92 5.15 -15.80
N LEU A 33 -5.78 5.80 -15.03
CA LEU A 33 -7.21 5.91 -15.30
C LEU A 33 -7.51 7.31 -15.82
N ARG A 34 -8.34 7.37 -16.85
CA ARG A 34 -9.10 8.56 -17.18
C ARG A 34 -10.44 8.48 -16.47
N ILE A 35 -10.71 9.47 -15.66
CA ILE A 35 -11.91 9.57 -14.82
C ILE A 35 -12.75 10.70 -15.36
N SER A 36 -13.90 10.39 -15.96
CA SER A 36 -14.81 11.38 -16.48
C SER A 36 -16.03 11.49 -15.56
N GLN A 37 -16.27 12.68 -15.06
CA GLN A 37 -17.41 13.00 -14.21
C GLN A 37 -18.07 14.30 -14.70
N GLU A 38 -19.30 14.18 -15.21
CA GLU A 38 -20.03 15.30 -15.80
C GLU A 38 -19.18 16.00 -16.88
N ASP A 39 -18.79 17.25 -16.66
CA ASP A 39 -17.99 18.05 -17.59
C ASP A 39 -16.48 18.09 -17.23
N THR A 40 -16.04 17.27 -16.29
CA THR A 40 -14.66 17.23 -15.85
C THR A 40 -13.97 15.92 -16.22
N GLU A 41 -12.75 16.04 -16.71
CA GLU A 41 -11.85 14.89 -16.91
C GLU A 41 -10.65 15.02 -16.00
N THR A 42 -10.28 13.90 -15.38
CA THR A 42 -9.13 13.80 -14.49
C THR A 42 -8.34 12.56 -14.82
N TYR A 43 -7.04 12.69 -14.89
CA TYR A 43 -6.12 11.58 -15.08
C TYR A 43 -5.57 11.17 -13.72
N ALA A 44 -5.61 9.88 -13.39
CA ALA A 44 -5.16 9.36 -12.12
C ALA A 44 -4.21 8.18 -12.30
N ALA A 45 -3.10 8.20 -11.59
CA ALA A 45 -2.16 7.09 -11.49
C ALA A 45 -2.10 6.58 -10.06
N TYR A 46 -1.82 5.28 -9.92
CA TYR A 46 -1.76 4.61 -8.63
C TYR A 46 -0.43 3.90 -8.48
N PHE A 47 0.14 4.01 -7.30
CA PHE A 47 1.39 3.35 -6.93
C PHE A 47 1.17 2.48 -5.70
N THR A 48 1.94 1.41 -5.62
CA THR A 48 2.03 0.55 -4.44
C THR A 48 3.47 0.43 -4.00
N ILE A 49 3.73 0.04 -2.76
CA ILE A 49 5.09 -0.25 -2.30
C ILE A 49 5.54 -1.56 -2.96
N SER A 50 6.70 -1.53 -3.63
CA SER A 50 7.35 -2.73 -4.15
C SER A 50 8.46 -3.24 -3.24
N ASP A 51 9.18 -2.31 -2.61
CA ASP A 51 10.34 -2.62 -1.78
C ASP A 51 10.64 -1.47 -0.82
N VAL A 52 11.30 -1.79 0.29
CA VAL A 52 11.86 -0.82 1.24
C VAL A 52 13.34 -1.13 1.37
N VAL A 53 14.18 -0.18 1.00
CA VAL A 53 15.63 -0.34 1.00
C VAL A 53 16.20 0.06 2.36
N GLY A 54 16.64 -0.94 3.13
CA GLY A 54 17.18 -0.69 4.47
C GLY A 54 16.09 -0.52 5.53
N GLU A 55 16.48 0.05 6.66
CA GLU A 55 15.57 0.38 7.75
C GLU A 55 14.99 1.79 7.55
N LEU A 56 13.74 1.96 7.93
CA LEU A 56 13.12 3.28 8.01
C LEU A 56 13.41 3.86 9.40
N ASP A 57 14.38 4.77 9.45
CA ASP A 57 14.80 5.39 10.71
C ASP A 57 13.83 6.51 11.13
N PHE A 58 13.17 6.33 12.27
CA PHE A 58 12.45 7.40 12.94
C PHE A 58 13.45 8.19 13.84
N PRO A 59 13.49 9.56 13.83
CA PRO A 59 12.54 10.49 13.22
C PRO A 59 13.01 10.98 11.83
N SER A 60 13.12 10.44 10.84
CA SER A 60 13.51 10.96 9.50
C SER A 60 12.73 10.34 8.35
N SER A 61 11.89 9.37 8.68
CA SER A 61 11.15 8.55 7.71
C SER A 61 9.64 8.79 7.74
N GLU A 62 9.18 9.89 8.36
CA GLU A 62 7.76 10.22 8.46
C GLU A 62 7.19 10.65 7.11
N ILE A 63 6.97 9.69 6.25
CA ILE A 63 6.56 9.89 4.85
C ILE A 63 5.33 10.77 4.74
N PHE A 64 4.30 10.53 5.58
CA PHE A 64 3.07 11.31 5.55
C PHE A 64 3.28 12.79 5.90
N TYR A 65 4.20 13.06 6.82
CA TYR A 65 4.52 14.43 7.21
C TYR A 65 5.23 15.17 6.07
N TYR A 66 6.28 14.58 5.54
CA TYR A 66 7.06 15.20 4.47
C TYR A 66 6.32 15.28 3.16
N GLN A 67 5.48 14.29 2.82
CA GLN A 67 4.63 14.31 1.63
C GLN A 67 3.72 15.55 1.59
N GLN A 68 3.15 15.95 2.72
CA GLN A 68 2.27 17.13 2.79
C GLN A 68 3.01 18.45 2.54
N GLN A 69 4.30 18.50 2.83
CA GLN A 69 5.12 19.69 2.65
C GLN A 69 5.77 19.77 1.27
N GLN A 70 6.05 18.63 0.68
CA GLN A 70 6.83 18.53 -0.56
C GLN A 70 6.03 18.88 -1.81
N PHE A 71 4.74 18.53 -1.84
CA PHE A 71 3.95 18.66 -3.06
C PHE A 71 3.02 19.86 -3.04
N THR A 72 3.00 20.61 -4.16
CA THR A 72 2.04 21.70 -4.42
C THR A 72 0.77 21.20 -5.12
N PHE A 73 0.67 19.91 -5.36
CA PHE A 73 -0.46 19.24 -6.00
C PHE A 73 -0.99 18.10 -5.10
N PRO A 74 -2.26 17.69 -5.28
CA PRO A 74 -2.83 16.64 -4.47
C PRO A 74 -2.13 15.30 -4.65
N VAL A 75 -1.71 14.68 -3.54
CA VAL A 75 -1.26 13.30 -3.44
C VAL A 75 -2.07 12.65 -2.34
N ASP A 76 -2.90 11.70 -2.72
CA ASP A 76 -3.77 10.99 -1.79
C ASP A 76 -3.16 9.64 -1.44
N THR A 77 -3.33 9.21 -0.20
CA THR A 77 -2.88 7.89 0.26
C THR A 77 -4.05 7.11 0.84
N SER A 78 -4.17 5.86 0.40
CA SER A 78 -5.06 4.89 1.01
C SER A 78 -4.25 3.82 1.72
N MET A 79 -4.54 3.60 2.99
CA MET A 79 -3.87 2.59 3.79
C MET A 79 -4.91 1.65 4.41
N ASN A 80 -4.84 0.38 4.03
CA ASN A 80 -5.67 -0.68 4.60
C ASN A 80 -4.78 -1.61 5.41
N VAL A 81 -5.09 -1.73 6.70
CA VAL A 81 -4.30 -2.54 7.65
C VAL A 81 -5.17 -3.65 8.22
N GLU A 82 -4.68 -4.88 8.16
CA GLU A 82 -5.28 -6.05 8.82
C GLU A 82 -4.31 -6.61 9.85
N ILE A 83 -4.74 -6.74 11.09
CA ILE A 83 -3.92 -7.27 12.18
C ILE A 83 -3.89 -8.80 12.08
N ILE A 84 -2.69 -9.36 12.12
CA ILE A 84 -2.44 -10.81 12.21
C ILE A 84 -1.88 -11.10 13.59
N THR A 85 -2.56 -11.94 14.36
CA THR A 85 -2.06 -12.36 15.67
C THR A 85 -0.67 -12.99 15.55
N ASN A 86 0.20 -12.78 16.53
CA ASN A 86 1.56 -13.33 16.56
C ASN A 86 1.62 -14.83 16.24
N LYS A 87 0.73 -15.63 16.82
CA LYS A 87 0.66 -17.07 16.53
C LYS A 87 0.41 -17.37 15.05
N LYS A 88 -0.49 -16.63 14.40
CA LYS A 88 -0.81 -16.79 12.98
C LYS A 88 0.34 -16.26 12.12
N ALA A 89 0.95 -15.15 12.52
CA ALA A 89 2.11 -14.58 11.86
C ALA A 89 3.28 -15.57 11.81
N LEU A 90 3.68 -16.11 12.96
CA LEU A 90 4.73 -17.13 13.05
C LEU A 90 4.43 -18.37 12.20
N SER A 91 3.17 -18.82 12.14
CA SER A 91 2.78 -19.93 11.27
C SER A 91 2.96 -19.58 9.79
N THR A 92 2.57 -18.37 9.37
CA THR A 92 2.71 -17.89 7.99
C THR A 92 4.17 -17.78 7.59
N VAL A 93 5.00 -17.17 8.45
CA VAL A 93 6.44 -17.00 8.24
C VAL A 93 7.15 -18.35 8.12
N ARG A 94 6.84 -19.30 9.01
CA ARG A 94 7.39 -20.67 8.96
C ARG A 94 6.99 -21.43 7.71
N ASN A 95 5.76 -21.28 7.24
CA ASN A 95 5.34 -21.89 5.99
C ASN A 95 6.11 -21.29 4.80
N LYS A 96 6.29 -19.98 4.77
CA LYS A 96 7.07 -19.31 3.72
C LYS A 96 8.54 -19.73 3.75
N LYS A 97 9.13 -19.86 4.94
CA LYS A 97 10.49 -20.38 5.13
C LYS A 97 10.64 -21.79 4.57
N LYS A 98 9.63 -22.66 4.78
CA LYS A 98 9.62 -24.01 4.24
C LYS A 98 9.58 -24.00 2.71
N GLU A 99 8.67 -23.20 2.11
CA GLU A 99 8.61 -23.05 0.66
C GLU A 99 9.94 -22.58 0.05
N LEU A 100 10.58 -21.58 0.66
CA LEU A 100 11.87 -21.07 0.19
C LEU A 100 12.98 -22.12 0.32
N LYS A 101 12.99 -22.90 1.41
CA LYS A 101 13.94 -24.01 1.56
C LYS A 101 13.73 -25.14 0.56
N ASP A 102 12.47 -25.43 0.24
CA ASP A 102 12.14 -26.44 -0.77
C ASP A 102 12.62 -25.98 -2.16
N LEU A 103 12.46 -24.67 -2.48
CA LEU A 103 13.00 -24.08 -3.71
C LEU A 103 14.54 -24.13 -3.77
N ASP A 104 15.21 -23.82 -2.67
CA ASP A 104 16.65 -23.88 -2.54
C ASP A 104 17.18 -25.31 -2.76
N ASN A 105 16.55 -26.29 -2.11
CA ASN A 105 16.89 -27.70 -2.26
C ASN A 105 16.70 -28.19 -3.71
N HIS A 106 15.60 -27.79 -4.37
CA HIS A 106 15.36 -28.15 -5.76
C HIS A 106 16.41 -27.57 -6.72
N ALA A 107 16.84 -26.32 -6.49
CA ALA A 107 17.92 -25.71 -7.26
C ALA A 107 19.22 -26.51 -7.09
N TRP A 108 19.54 -26.89 -5.86
CA TRP A 108 20.75 -27.67 -5.55
C TRP A 108 20.70 -29.07 -6.17
N GLU A 109 19.58 -29.78 -6.10
CA GLU A 109 19.35 -31.08 -6.73
C GLU A 109 19.46 -31.04 -8.26
N SER A 110 19.08 -29.92 -8.88
CA SER A 110 19.16 -29.70 -10.32
C SER A 110 20.58 -29.32 -10.79
N GLY A 111 21.51 -29.09 -9.84
CA GLY A 111 22.86 -28.62 -10.14
C GLY A 111 22.95 -27.13 -10.49
N ASP A 112 21.90 -26.39 -10.24
CA ASP A 112 21.86 -24.93 -10.38
C ASP A 112 22.30 -24.26 -9.07
N GLU A 113 22.98 -23.11 -9.18
CA GLU A 113 23.27 -22.28 -8.02
C GLU A 113 21.96 -21.67 -7.49
N THR A 114 21.80 -21.70 -6.16
CA THR A 114 20.69 -20.98 -5.50
C THR A 114 20.70 -19.52 -5.93
N SER A 115 19.57 -19.04 -6.43
CA SER A 115 19.49 -17.64 -6.84
C SER A 115 19.71 -16.72 -5.62
N THR A 116 20.51 -15.69 -5.80
CA THR A 116 20.80 -14.70 -4.74
C THR A 116 19.51 -14.19 -4.07
N SER A 117 18.45 -14.04 -4.84
CA SER A 117 17.13 -13.59 -4.35
C SER A 117 16.47 -14.59 -3.38
N VAL A 118 16.66 -15.91 -3.55
CA VAL A 118 16.16 -16.93 -2.62
C VAL A 118 16.95 -16.90 -1.31
N ALA A 119 18.28 -16.74 -1.41
CA ALA A 119 19.14 -16.64 -0.23
C ALA A 119 18.83 -15.39 0.61
N GLU A 120 18.64 -14.24 -0.02
CA GLU A 120 18.22 -12.99 0.62
C GLU A 120 16.84 -13.12 1.27
N ALA A 121 15.87 -13.72 0.54
CA ALA A 121 14.53 -13.97 1.08
C ALA A 121 14.55 -14.92 2.28
N LEU A 122 15.41 -15.94 2.29
CA LEU A 122 15.60 -16.82 3.45
C LEU A 122 16.21 -16.07 4.65
N GLY A 123 17.14 -15.16 4.41
CA GLY A 123 17.71 -14.27 5.43
C GLY A 123 16.61 -13.45 6.09
N SER A 124 15.86 -12.68 5.31
CA SER A 124 14.78 -11.82 5.79
C SER A 124 13.68 -12.59 6.54
N VAL A 125 13.31 -13.77 6.06
CA VAL A 125 12.30 -14.62 6.74
C VAL A 125 12.83 -15.15 8.07
N ASN A 126 14.14 -15.47 8.19
CA ASN A 126 14.75 -15.90 9.45
C ASN A 126 14.78 -14.76 10.49
N GLU A 127 15.13 -13.55 10.07
CA GLU A 127 15.12 -12.35 10.90
C GLU A 127 13.72 -12.06 11.42
N LEU A 128 12.73 -12.04 10.54
CA LEU A 128 11.33 -11.83 10.90
C LEU A 128 10.79 -12.93 11.84
N GLU A 129 11.16 -14.20 11.64
CA GLU A 129 10.78 -15.29 12.56
C GLU A 129 11.35 -15.05 13.96
N THR A 130 12.61 -14.61 14.03
CA THR A 130 13.30 -14.34 15.29
C THR A 130 12.67 -13.15 16.02
N GLU A 131 12.44 -12.05 15.31
CA GLU A 131 11.80 -10.85 15.82
C GLU A 131 10.40 -11.14 16.38
N LEU A 132 9.53 -11.77 15.59
CA LEU A 132 8.18 -12.16 16.04
C LEU A 132 8.18 -13.14 17.19
N GLY A 133 9.19 -14.01 17.28
CA GLY A 133 9.37 -14.97 18.38
C GLY A 133 9.77 -14.29 19.69
N GLN A 134 10.56 -13.22 19.62
CA GLN A 134 11.06 -12.47 20.77
C GLN A 134 10.07 -11.40 21.25
N SER A 135 9.59 -10.55 20.31
CA SER A 135 8.69 -9.44 20.63
C SER A 135 7.29 -9.90 21.04
N LYS A 136 6.84 -11.04 20.53
CA LYS A 136 5.45 -11.54 20.65
C LYS A 136 4.40 -10.57 20.11
N GLU A 137 4.81 -9.63 19.29
CA GLU A 137 3.94 -8.63 18.69
C GLU A 137 3.08 -9.21 17.56
N ALA A 138 2.06 -8.45 17.18
CA ALA A 138 1.27 -8.76 16.01
C ALA A 138 2.04 -8.36 14.75
N MET A 139 1.77 -9.04 13.65
CA MET A 139 2.18 -8.63 12.31
C MET A 139 0.98 -7.99 11.60
N TYR A 140 1.24 -7.17 10.63
CA TYR A 140 0.21 -6.46 9.90
C TYR A 140 0.30 -6.76 8.42
N LYS A 141 -0.86 -6.99 7.80
CA LYS A 141 -0.98 -6.91 6.34
C LYS A 141 -1.30 -5.48 5.97
N LEU A 142 -0.46 -4.89 5.19
CA LEU A 142 -0.56 -3.52 4.74
C LEU A 142 -0.83 -3.48 3.22
N SER A 143 -1.94 -2.89 2.81
CA SER A 143 -2.11 -2.38 1.46
C SER A 143 -1.90 -0.87 1.51
N TYR A 144 -0.86 -0.41 0.85
CA TYR A 144 -0.50 1.01 0.80
C TYR A 144 -0.56 1.47 -0.65
N VAL A 145 -1.47 2.37 -0.94
CA VAL A 145 -1.69 2.88 -2.30
C VAL A 145 -1.59 4.39 -2.31
N VAL A 146 -0.76 4.92 -3.18
CA VAL A 146 -0.62 6.35 -3.43
C VAL A 146 -1.32 6.69 -4.73
N ARG A 147 -2.20 7.71 -4.70
CA ARG A 147 -2.90 8.24 -5.88
C ARG A 147 -2.37 9.61 -6.23
N VAL A 148 -2.04 9.78 -7.48
CA VAL A 148 -1.65 11.06 -8.08
C VAL A 148 -2.66 11.41 -9.15
N THR A 149 -3.18 12.64 -9.10
CA THR A 149 -4.15 13.13 -10.07
C THR A 149 -3.64 14.36 -10.82
N ALA A 150 -4.09 14.54 -12.06
CA ALA A 150 -3.71 15.67 -12.91
C ALA A 150 -4.83 16.00 -13.92
N PRO A 151 -4.86 17.23 -14.47
CA PRO A 151 -5.84 17.61 -15.48
C PRO A 151 -5.58 16.97 -16.85
N ASP A 152 -4.36 16.56 -17.13
CA ASP A 152 -3.95 15.95 -18.38
C ASP A 152 -2.83 14.91 -18.17
N GLU A 153 -2.51 14.17 -19.22
CA GLU A 153 -1.54 13.08 -19.15
C GLU A 153 -0.09 13.58 -18.99
N GLU A 154 0.27 14.70 -19.58
CA GLU A 154 1.63 15.26 -19.49
C GLU A 154 1.92 15.71 -18.06
N GLU A 155 1.00 16.44 -17.47
CA GLU A 155 1.10 16.86 -16.07
C GLU A 155 1.06 15.65 -15.13
N LEU A 156 0.23 14.63 -15.42
CA LEU A 156 0.23 13.38 -14.66
C LEU A 156 1.61 12.73 -14.65
N LYS A 157 2.26 12.63 -15.82
CA LYS A 157 3.61 12.06 -15.93
C LYS A 157 4.63 12.83 -15.10
N ARG A 158 4.58 14.17 -15.15
CA ARG A 158 5.45 15.04 -14.36
C ARG A 158 5.26 14.81 -12.86
N ARG A 159 4.02 14.80 -12.39
CA ARG A 159 3.68 14.57 -10.98
C ARG A 159 4.08 13.16 -10.51
N CYS A 160 3.84 12.15 -11.34
CA CYS A 160 4.24 10.76 -11.06
C CYS A 160 5.74 10.62 -10.87
N ASN A 161 6.55 11.31 -11.66
CA ASN A 161 8.00 11.30 -11.49
C ASN A 161 8.40 11.95 -10.17
N ALA A 162 7.86 13.14 -9.86
CA ALA A 162 8.15 13.82 -8.60
C ALA A 162 7.78 12.99 -7.37
N VAL A 163 6.63 12.28 -7.41
CA VAL A 163 6.22 11.40 -6.31
C VAL A 163 7.17 10.21 -6.18
N ARG A 164 7.55 9.58 -7.29
CA ARG A 164 8.48 8.45 -7.24
C ARG A 164 9.84 8.89 -6.67
N ASP A 165 10.40 10.00 -7.17
CA ASP A 165 11.69 10.51 -6.72
C ASP A 165 11.66 10.82 -5.22
N PHE A 166 10.57 11.42 -4.71
CA PHE A 166 10.37 11.65 -3.28
C PHE A 166 10.39 10.36 -2.45
N TYR A 167 9.69 9.31 -2.91
CA TYR A 167 9.66 8.05 -2.18
C TYR A 167 11.00 7.31 -2.27
N ASP A 168 11.69 7.40 -3.41
CA ASP A 168 13.03 6.85 -3.58
C ASP A 168 14.03 7.52 -2.61
N ASP A 169 13.94 8.84 -2.42
CA ASP A 169 14.73 9.59 -1.43
C ASP A 169 14.45 9.15 0.03
N MET A 170 13.24 8.64 0.28
CA MET A 170 12.84 8.07 1.58
C MET A 170 13.10 6.55 1.68
N ASN A 171 13.92 5.99 0.78
CA ASN A 171 14.22 4.55 0.72
C ASN A 171 13.00 3.63 0.50
N VAL A 172 11.90 4.15 -0.02
CA VAL A 172 10.70 3.39 -0.35
C VAL A 172 10.49 3.35 -1.85
N LYS A 173 10.60 2.17 -2.44
CA LYS A 173 10.37 2.00 -3.86
C LYS A 173 8.91 1.81 -4.17
N LEU A 174 8.38 2.68 -5.03
CA LEU A 174 7.04 2.58 -5.54
C LEU A 174 7.01 1.92 -6.92
N VAL A 175 6.08 1.01 -7.12
CA VAL A 175 5.74 0.44 -8.42
C VAL A 175 4.40 1.00 -8.89
N ARG A 176 4.31 1.26 -10.19
CA ARG A 176 3.05 1.60 -10.87
C ARG A 176 2.61 0.38 -11.68
N PRO A 177 1.66 -0.41 -11.20
CA PRO A 177 1.17 -1.60 -11.88
C PRO A 177 0.61 -1.29 -13.26
N VAL A 178 0.54 -2.30 -14.12
CA VAL A 178 -0.05 -2.18 -15.44
C VAL A 178 -1.32 -3.02 -15.49
N GLY A 179 -2.46 -2.40 -15.82
CA GLY A 179 -3.73 -3.11 -15.96
C GLY A 179 -4.51 -3.31 -14.64
N ASP A 180 -4.05 -2.74 -13.51
CA ASP A 180 -4.68 -2.92 -12.19
C ASP A 180 -5.20 -1.60 -11.59
N MET A 181 -5.28 -0.56 -12.40
CA MET A 181 -5.63 0.79 -11.94
C MET A 181 -7.04 0.86 -11.36
N ILE A 182 -8.00 0.15 -11.94
CA ILE A 182 -9.39 0.13 -11.45
C ILE A 182 -9.46 -0.52 -10.06
N GLY A 183 -8.73 -1.63 -9.85
CA GLY A 183 -8.65 -2.29 -8.55
C GLY A 183 -8.08 -1.36 -7.48
N LEU A 184 -6.98 -0.70 -7.76
CA LEU A 184 -6.34 0.27 -6.87
C LEU A 184 -7.22 1.50 -6.61
N HIS A 185 -7.96 1.97 -7.63
CA HIS A 185 -8.93 3.05 -7.45
C HIS A 185 -10.01 2.71 -6.40
N HIS A 186 -10.46 1.47 -6.39
CA HIS A 186 -11.48 1.03 -5.43
C HIS A 186 -10.99 1.05 -3.97
N GLU A 187 -9.69 0.99 -3.73
CA GLU A 187 -9.14 1.12 -2.37
C GLU A 187 -9.33 2.53 -1.76
N PHE A 188 -9.58 3.54 -2.59
CA PHE A 188 -9.93 4.90 -2.15
C PHE A 188 -11.42 5.08 -1.84
N ILE A 189 -12.25 4.07 -2.12
CA ILE A 189 -13.67 4.11 -1.79
C ILE A 189 -13.86 3.57 -0.37
N PRO A 190 -14.36 4.37 0.59
CA PRO A 190 -14.57 3.92 1.96
C PRO A 190 -15.44 2.65 2.04
N ALA A 191 -15.03 1.71 2.87
CA ALA A 191 -15.69 0.40 3.07
C ALA A 191 -15.77 -0.49 1.82
N SER A 192 -15.00 -0.22 0.78
CA SER A 192 -14.85 -1.14 -0.35
C SER A 192 -14.06 -2.40 0.08
N LYS A 193 -14.28 -3.49 -0.65
CA LYS A 193 -13.40 -4.65 -0.49
C LYS A 193 -12.04 -4.34 -1.08
N ARG A 194 -11.00 -4.91 -0.45
CA ARG A 194 -9.66 -4.90 -1.04
C ARG A 194 -9.69 -5.77 -2.31
N TYR A 195 -9.31 -5.18 -3.44
CA TYR A 195 -9.28 -5.86 -4.73
C TYR A 195 -7.90 -6.43 -5.05
N MET A 196 -6.82 -5.77 -4.62
CA MET A 196 -5.45 -6.09 -4.97
C MET A 196 -4.75 -6.76 -3.80
N ASN A 197 -4.70 -8.10 -3.81
CA ASN A 197 -4.00 -8.87 -2.79
C ASN A 197 -2.50 -9.05 -3.09
N ASP A 198 -2.09 -8.91 -4.35
CA ASP A 198 -0.71 -9.15 -4.79
C ASP A 198 0.26 -8.06 -4.35
N TYR A 199 -0.26 -6.89 -3.96
CA TYR A 199 0.53 -5.73 -3.49
C TYR A 199 0.50 -5.56 -1.97
N ILE A 200 0.11 -6.61 -1.22
CA ILE A 200 0.09 -6.59 0.24
C ILE A 200 1.50 -6.79 0.77
N GLN A 201 1.93 -5.89 1.65
CA GLN A 201 3.14 -6.03 2.43
C GLN A 201 2.83 -6.61 3.81
N TYR A 202 3.74 -7.44 4.32
CA TYR A 202 3.70 -7.93 5.68
C TYR A 202 4.70 -7.14 6.50
N VAL A 203 4.22 -6.37 7.45
CA VAL A 203 5.03 -5.38 8.17
C VAL A 203 4.88 -5.52 9.67
N THR A 204 5.87 -5.02 10.41
CA THR A 204 5.90 -4.97 11.87
C THR A 204 5.21 -3.69 12.38
N SER A 205 5.02 -3.59 13.71
CA SER A 205 4.53 -2.37 14.37
C SER A 205 5.50 -1.20 14.17
N ASP A 206 6.80 -1.46 14.20
CA ASP A 206 7.84 -0.44 14.05
C ASP A 206 7.81 0.18 12.64
N PHE A 207 7.66 -0.66 11.62
CA PHE A 207 7.46 -0.16 10.25
C PHE A 207 6.23 0.76 10.13
N LEU A 208 5.09 0.35 10.71
CA LEU A 208 3.89 1.21 10.66
C LEU A 208 4.10 2.53 11.42
N ALA A 209 4.80 2.49 12.54
CA ALA A 209 5.11 3.69 13.32
C ALA A 209 6.03 4.64 12.54
N SER A 210 7.03 4.10 11.81
CA SER A 210 7.97 4.89 11.02
C SER A 210 7.34 5.62 9.83
N LEU A 211 6.17 5.18 9.35
CA LEU A 211 5.43 5.93 8.32
C LEU A 211 4.92 7.28 8.81
N GLY A 212 4.90 7.53 10.13
CA GLY A 212 4.59 8.84 10.71
C GLY A 212 3.11 9.25 10.62
N PHE A 213 2.18 8.31 10.40
CA PHE A 213 0.74 8.65 10.33
C PHE A 213 0.18 9.14 11.67
N GLY A 214 0.86 8.87 12.78
CA GLY A 214 0.56 9.39 14.12
C GLY A 214 1.32 10.67 14.48
N ALA A 215 2.21 11.16 13.62
CA ALA A 215 2.93 12.41 13.84
C ALA A 215 1.98 13.59 13.60
N ALA A 216 1.42 14.12 14.67
CA ALA A 216 0.57 15.30 14.61
C ALA A 216 1.44 16.55 14.69
N GLN A 217 1.48 17.34 13.60
CA GLN A 217 1.83 18.73 13.73
C GLN A 217 0.71 19.44 14.51
N MET A 218 1.06 20.19 15.55
CA MET A 218 0.11 21.12 16.15
C MET A 218 -0.20 22.20 15.11
N LEU A 219 -1.29 22.01 14.37
CA LEU A 219 -1.85 23.03 13.51
C LEU A 219 -2.57 24.04 14.39
N GLY A 220 -2.05 25.24 14.48
CA GLY A 220 -2.65 26.38 15.13
C GLY A 220 -1.58 27.34 15.62
N GLU A 221 -1.73 28.63 15.32
CA GLU A 221 -1.01 29.68 16.00
C GLU A 221 -1.37 29.61 17.49
N LYS A 222 -0.34 29.59 18.31
CA LYS A 222 -0.51 29.88 19.74
C LYS A 222 -0.60 31.39 19.83
N ASP A 223 -1.82 31.93 20.00
CA ASP A 223 -2.01 33.26 20.54
C ASP A 223 -1.54 33.33 22.00
#